data_b9beb442af9c6893f12e3b8f0fb3b10a
#
_entry.id   b9beb442af9c6893f12e3b8f0fb3b10a
#
_cell.length_a   1.000
_cell.length_b   1.000
_cell.length_c   1.000
_cell.angle_alpha   90.00
_cell.angle_beta   90.00
_cell.angle_gamma   90.00
#
_symmetry.space_group_name_H-M   'P 1'
#
loop_
_entity.id
_entity.type
_entity.pdbx_description
1 polymer ?
#
loop_
_entity_poly.entity_id
_entity_poly.type
_entity_poly.pdbx_seq_one_letter_code
_entity_poly.pdbx_strand_id
1 'polypeptide(L)'
;MNRDVAIAELAARAEGLRARGIAAAYLFGSTARGEARADSDLDVFVDIEPNTRFSLFDLIGVKHFLEDELGREVDLTTRGGLHPLLRDEIEREAVRIL
;
A
#
# COMPACT_ATOMS: atom_id res chain seq x y z
N MET A 1 -3.31 -0.72 -14.39
CA MET A 1 -2.11 0.07 -14.03
C MET A 1 -0.91 -0.88 -14.00
N ASN A 2 0.14 -0.57 -14.71
CA ASN A 2 1.33 -1.42 -14.68
C ASN A 2 2.20 -1.11 -13.44
N ARG A 3 3.22 -1.94 -13.22
CA ARG A 3 4.09 -1.84 -12.05
C ARG A 3 4.76 -0.45 -11.92
N ASP A 4 5.36 0.04 -12.98
CA ASP A 4 6.11 1.30 -12.94
C ASP A 4 5.19 2.50 -12.72
N VAL A 5 4.02 2.50 -13.34
CA VAL A 5 3.01 3.54 -13.15
C VAL A 5 2.49 3.50 -11.71
N ALA A 6 2.21 2.30 -11.17
CA ALA A 6 1.75 2.16 -9.79
C ALA A 6 2.78 2.69 -8.80
N ILE A 7 4.04 2.35 -8.98
CA ILE A 7 5.13 2.84 -8.13
C ILE A 7 5.20 4.37 -8.18
N ALA A 8 5.18 4.96 -9.38
CA ALA A 8 5.27 6.41 -9.56
C ALA A 8 4.06 7.13 -8.94
N GLU A 9 2.86 6.60 -9.15
CA GLU A 9 1.63 7.20 -8.61
C GLU A 9 1.56 7.12 -7.08
N LEU A 10 1.96 6.00 -6.50
CA LEU A 10 2.03 5.87 -5.05
C LEU A 10 3.10 6.76 -4.45
N ALA A 11 4.28 6.83 -5.08
CA ALA A 11 5.37 7.68 -4.62
C ALA A 11 4.99 9.16 -4.65
N ALA A 12 4.21 9.58 -5.63
CA ALA A 12 3.71 10.95 -5.73
C ALA A 12 2.80 11.33 -4.55
N ARG A 13 2.23 10.35 -3.83
CA ARG A 13 1.37 10.57 -2.66
C ARG A 13 2.10 10.33 -1.33
N ALA A 14 3.43 10.22 -1.36
CA ALA A 14 4.22 9.92 -0.17
C ALA A 14 3.98 10.92 0.97
N GLU A 15 3.96 12.21 0.68
CA GLU A 15 3.71 13.23 1.72
C GLU A 15 2.32 13.11 2.31
N GLY A 16 1.32 12.84 1.48
CA GLY A 16 -0.05 12.61 1.94
C GLY A 16 -0.15 11.40 2.86
N LEU A 17 0.60 10.35 2.55
CA LEU A 17 0.66 9.15 3.39
C LEU A 17 1.35 9.44 4.71
N ARG A 18 2.49 10.12 4.70
CA ARG A 18 3.21 10.50 5.93
C ARG A 18 2.36 11.39 6.83
N ALA A 19 1.65 12.33 6.23
CA ALA A 19 0.74 13.22 6.99
C ALA A 19 -0.37 12.45 7.69
N ARG A 20 -0.66 11.24 7.25
CA ARG A 20 -1.69 10.36 7.82
C ARG A 20 -1.12 9.27 8.74
N GLY A 21 0.15 9.39 9.12
CA GLY A 21 0.76 8.48 10.08
C GLY A 21 1.41 7.23 9.48
N ILE A 22 1.67 7.23 8.18
CA ILE A 22 2.33 6.11 7.51
C ILE A 22 3.85 6.35 7.48
N ALA A 23 4.61 5.43 8.07
CA ALA A 23 6.08 5.50 8.09
C ALA A 23 6.69 4.92 6.82
N ALA A 24 6.11 3.84 6.30
CA ALA A 24 6.58 3.19 5.08
C ALA A 24 5.41 2.52 4.38
N ALA A 25 5.48 2.42 3.06
CA ALA A 25 4.47 1.75 2.25
C ALA A 25 5.14 0.89 1.19
N TYR A 26 4.53 -0.25 0.90
CA TYR A 26 5.07 -1.25 0.00
C TYR A 26 3.99 -1.76 -0.94
N LEU A 27 4.30 -1.81 -2.23
CA LEU A 27 3.45 -2.43 -3.24
C LEU A 27 3.78 -3.91 -3.31
N PHE A 28 2.76 -4.77 -3.32
CA PHE A 28 2.94 -6.22 -3.47
C PHE A 28 1.87 -6.80 -4.38
N GLY A 29 1.81 -8.12 -4.48
CA GLY A 29 0.80 -8.81 -5.28
C GLY A 29 1.05 -8.73 -6.78
N SER A 30 -0.01 -8.89 -7.56
CA SER A 30 0.09 -9.02 -9.02
C SER A 30 0.72 -7.80 -9.69
N THR A 31 0.42 -6.60 -9.23
CA THR A 31 1.00 -5.37 -9.79
C THR A 31 2.51 -5.32 -9.56
N ALA A 32 2.97 -5.68 -8.37
CA ALA A 32 4.40 -5.71 -8.05
C ALA A 32 5.15 -6.75 -8.89
N ARG A 33 4.50 -7.85 -9.22
CA ARG A 33 5.07 -8.91 -10.06
C ARG A 33 5.01 -8.61 -11.56
N GLY A 34 4.37 -7.52 -11.96
CA GLY A 34 4.17 -7.21 -13.37
C GLY A 34 3.11 -8.05 -14.05
N GLU A 35 2.21 -8.66 -13.28
CA GLU A 35 1.16 -9.57 -13.76
C GLU A 35 -0.24 -8.96 -13.68
N ALA A 36 -0.34 -7.69 -13.32
CA ALA A 36 -1.63 -7.04 -13.12
C ALA A 36 -2.40 -6.88 -14.43
N ARG A 37 -3.71 -7.07 -14.34
CA ARG A 37 -4.65 -6.73 -15.40
C ARG A 37 -5.16 -5.31 -15.19
N ALA A 38 -5.84 -4.76 -16.19
CA ALA A 38 -6.37 -3.40 -16.13
C ALA A 38 -7.33 -3.16 -14.95
N ASP A 39 -8.04 -4.20 -14.52
CA ASP A 39 -9.01 -4.17 -13.43
C ASP A 39 -8.48 -4.73 -12.09
N SER A 40 -7.18 -5.04 -12.02
CA SER A 40 -6.58 -5.54 -10.77
C SER A 40 -6.55 -4.46 -9.71
N ASP A 41 -6.86 -4.85 -8.46
CA ASP A 41 -6.67 -3.99 -7.30
C ASP A 41 -5.18 -3.77 -7.04
N LEU A 42 -4.84 -2.66 -6.42
CA LEU A 42 -3.49 -2.45 -5.92
C LEU A 42 -3.39 -3.03 -4.52
N ASP A 43 -2.40 -3.89 -4.30
CA ASP A 43 -2.13 -4.47 -2.99
C ASP A 43 -0.99 -3.69 -2.33
N VAL A 44 -1.28 -3.08 -1.18
CA VAL A 44 -0.33 -2.24 -0.46
C VAL A 44 -0.33 -2.63 1.01
N PHE A 45 0.85 -2.83 1.60
CA PHE A 45 0.95 -2.89 3.05
C PHE A 45 1.80 -1.73 3.57
N VAL A 46 1.52 -1.33 4.79
CA VAL A 46 2.14 -0.14 5.39
C VAL A 46 2.71 -0.45 6.78
N ASP A 47 3.72 0.31 7.14
CA ASP A 47 4.20 0.42 8.51
C ASP A 47 3.71 1.76 9.08
N ILE A 48 3.21 1.72 10.31
CA ILE A 48 2.66 2.89 10.98
C ILE A 48 3.77 3.60 11.76
N GLU A 49 3.75 4.94 11.77
CA GLU A 49 4.69 5.72 12.55
C GLU A 49 4.61 5.33 14.03
N PRO A 50 5.75 4.98 14.65
CA PRO A 50 5.75 4.72 16.09
C PRO A 50 5.35 5.97 16.86
N ASN A 51 4.73 5.78 18.01
CA ASN A 51 4.24 6.84 18.89
C ASN A 51 3.04 7.63 18.35
N THR A 52 2.44 7.21 17.27
CA THR A 52 1.16 7.78 16.81
C THR A 52 0.00 6.92 17.30
N ARG A 53 -1.14 7.59 17.55
CA ARG A 53 -2.39 6.88 17.80
C ARG A 53 -3.03 6.57 16.47
N PHE A 54 -2.85 5.34 16.02
CA PHE A 54 -3.36 4.92 14.72
C PHE A 54 -4.39 3.80 14.93
N SER A 55 -5.62 4.06 14.52
CA SER A 55 -6.73 3.12 14.66
C SER A 55 -7.08 2.47 13.32
N LEU A 56 -7.98 1.50 13.37
CA LEU A 56 -8.55 0.91 12.15
C LEU A 56 -9.25 1.96 11.29
N PHE A 57 -9.90 2.95 11.92
CA PHE A 57 -10.54 4.05 11.18
C PHE A 57 -9.52 4.89 10.42
N ASP A 58 -8.33 5.09 10.99
CA ASP A 58 -7.26 5.80 10.31
C ASP A 58 -6.77 5.01 9.08
N LEU A 59 -6.66 3.68 9.22
CA LEU A 59 -6.28 2.82 8.11
C LEU A 59 -7.31 2.88 6.97
N ILE A 60 -8.60 2.84 7.32
CA ILE A 60 -9.68 2.99 6.33
C ILE A 60 -9.60 4.35 5.64
N GLY A 61 -9.28 5.39 6.39
CA GLY A 61 -9.09 6.74 5.84
C GLY A 61 -7.96 6.80 4.83
N VAL A 62 -6.84 6.13 5.11
CA VAL A 62 -5.71 6.03 4.18
C VAL A 62 -6.12 5.27 2.92
N LYS A 63 -6.85 4.17 3.07
CA LYS A 63 -7.39 3.41 1.95
C LYS A 63 -8.24 4.30 1.02
N HIS A 64 -9.18 5.04 1.59
CA HIS A 64 -10.04 5.94 0.82
C HIS A 64 -9.23 7.06 0.16
N PHE A 65 -8.25 7.61 0.85
CA PHE A 65 -7.35 8.61 0.27
C PHE A 65 -6.68 8.08 -0.99
N LEU A 66 -6.09 6.89 -0.91
CA LEU A 66 -5.43 6.29 -2.07
C LEU A 66 -6.41 5.96 -3.19
N GLU A 67 -7.58 5.43 -2.86
CA GLU A 67 -8.59 5.10 -3.86
C GLU A 67 -9.10 6.34 -4.60
N ASP A 68 -9.35 7.43 -3.87
CA ASP A 68 -9.78 8.68 -4.46
C ASP A 68 -8.71 9.29 -5.37
N GLU A 69 -7.44 9.25 -4.91
CA GLU A 69 -6.33 9.82 -5.66
C GLU A 69 -5.97 9.00 -6.89
N LEU A 70 -6.08 7.68 -6.81
CA LEU A 70 -5.65 6.79 -7.88
C LEU A 70 -6.78 6.34 -8.81
N GLY A 71 -8.02 6.59 -8.41
CA GLY A 71 -9.19 6.20 -9.21
C GLY A 71 -9.36 4.69 -9.36
N ARG A 72 -8.95 3.91 -8.36
CA ARG A 72 -9.09 2.45 -8.35
C ARG A 72 -9.14 1.89 -6.95
N GLU A 73 -9.58 0.65 -6.83
CA GLU A 73 -9.60 -0.04 -5.55
C GLU A 73 -8.20 -0.36 -5.06
N VAL A 74 -7.99 -0.19 -3.77
CA VAL A 74 -6.72 -0.48 -3.09
C VAL A 74 -7.00 -1.44 -1.94
N ASP A 75 -6.31 -2.57 -1.93
CA ASP A 75 -6.32 -3.50 -0.81
C ASP A 75 -5.19 -3.10 0.13
N LEU A 76 -5.55 -2.40 1.21
CA LEU A 76 -4.59 -1.83 2.15
C LEU A 76 -4.60 -2.59 3.46
N THR A 77 -3.43 -3.00 3.90
CA THR A 77 -3.25 -3.62 5.21
C THR A 77 -1.97 -3.12 5.88
N THR A 78 -1.80 -3.43 7.15
CA THR A 78 -0.52 -3.23 7.83
C THR A 78 0.37 -4.45 7.62
N ARG A 79 1.68 -4.31 7.87
CA ARG A 79 2.60 -5.45 7.82
C ARG A 79 2.13 -6.57 8.75
N GLY A 80 1.68 -6.23 9.96
CA GLY A 80 1.16 -7.21 10.91
C GLY A 80 -0.16 -7.85 10.49
N GLY A 81 -0.89 -7.24 9.57
CA GLY A 81 -2.13 -7.78 9.02
C GLY A 81 -1.95 -8.73 7.84
N LEU A 82 -0.72 -8.92 7.35
CA LEU A 82 -0.45 -9.89 6.30
C LEU A 82 -0.68 -11.30 6.81
N HIS A 83 -1.20 -12.18 5.94
CA HIS A 83 -1.44 -13.57 6.30
C HIS A 83 -0.13 -14.22 6.73
N PRO A 84 -0.06 -14.86 7.92
CA PRO A 84 1.21 -15.36 8.47
C PRO A 84 1.96 -16.32 7.54
N LEU A 85 1.25 -17.16 6.80
CA LEU A 85 1.86 -18.15 5.90
C LEU A 85 2.41 -17.51 4.62
N LEU A 86 1.95 -16.31 4.25
CA LEU A 86 2.34 -15.62 3.04
C LEU A 86 3.28 -14.45 3.30
N ARG A 87 3.46 -14.07 4.56
CA ARG A 87 4.18 -12.86 4.94
C ARG A 87 5.59 -12.79 4.39
N ASP A 88 6.38 -13.85 4.55
CA ASP A 88 7.76 -13.87 4.09
C ASP A 88 7.86 -13.73 2.57
N GLU A 89 6.99 -14.40 1.85
CA GLU A 89 6.94 -14.31 0.39
C GLU A 89 6.53 -12.91 -0.06
N ILE A 90 5.50 -12.35 0.56
CA ILE A 90 5.04 -11.00 0.27
C ILE A 90 6.14 -9.97 0.53
N GLU A 91 6.83 -10.07 1.67
CA GLU A 91 7.91 -9.15 2.02
C GLU A 91 9.08 -9.24 1.05
N ARG A 92 9.37 -10.43 0.52
CA ARG A 92 10.45 -10.61 -0.47
C ARG A 92 10.12 -10.00 -1.82
N GLU A 93 8.86 -10.09 -2.27
CA GLU A 93 8.47 -9.53 -3.58
C GLU A 93 8.08 -8.07 -3.52
N ALA A 94 7.85 -7.52 -2.34
CA ALA A 94 7.34 -6.17 -2.18
C ALA A 94 8.32 -5.11 -2.68
N VAL A 95 7.76 -4.04 -3.25
CA VAL A 95 8.52 -2.87 -3.70
C VAL A 95 8.24 -1.72 -2.75
N ARG A 96 9.28 -1.20 -2.12
CA ARG A 96 9.14 -0.08 -1.21
C ARG A 96 8.81 1.20 -1.98
N ILE A 97 7.76 1.89 -1.52
CA ILE A 97 7.30 3.15 -2.11
C ILE A 97 7.86 4.35 -1.32
N LEU A 98 7.85 4.22 0.00
CA LEU A 98 8.41 5.28 0.84
C LEU A 98 8.99 4.72 2.13
#